data_1e156c41c936c0abc0457c1c451171bc
#
_entry.id   1e156c41c936c0abc0457c1c451171bc
#
_cell.length_a   1.000
_cell.length_b   1.000
_cell.length_c   1.000
_cell.angle_alpha   90.00
_cell.angle_beta   90.00
_cell.angle_gamma   90.00
#
_symmetry.space_group_name_H-M   'P 1'
#
loop_
_entity.id
_entity.type
_entity.pdbx_description
1 polymer ?
#
loop_
_entity_poly.entity_id
_entity_poly.type
_entity_poly.pdbx_seq_one_letter_code
_entity_poly.pdbx_strand_id
1 'polypeptide(L)'
;MTSSSTKNYAEVLNSLKYRASDLETFTTYAPEQRFITAHVNDENLSFSVADEDGSVFAMALGKDPIILPCDRLSTTLNVKVDLAKYIHRVNWDFYSIDTDSFISGKKAEICTDESEITVLLKGHARKSSVWPGNDEVILWGGKRIDGQLISVGALVKWRTGQVMFASIATHTDYRGRGLAQELVTEMLTSVAVLGISHVGLGVFAENASAKRAYEKVGFNLINEFSSYAIR
;
A
#
# COMPACT_ATOMS: atom_id res chain seq x y z
N MET A 1 23.05 -21.17 -2.41
CA MET A 1 23.55 -20.34 -1.27
C MET A 1 22.79 -20.69 -0.01
N THR A 2 23.41 -20.60 1.16
CA THR A 2 22.81 -21.01 2.43
C THR A 2 21.71 -20.04 2.81
N SER A 3 20.52 -20.57 3.08
CA SER A 3 19.41 -19.85 3.69
C SER A 3 19.86 -19.30 5.06
N SER A 4 19.80 -17.98 5.25
CA SER A 4 20.19 -17.34 6.51
C SER A 4 18.99 -16.64 7.16
N SER A 5 18.79 -16.93 8.44
CA SER A 5 17.88 -16.14 9.28
C SER A 5 18.68 -15.01 9.93
N THR A 6 18.21 -13.78 9.83
CA THR A 6 18.89 -12.62 10.42
C THR A 6 17.93 -11.71 11.16
N LYS A 7 18.43 -11.10 12.24
CA LYS A 7 17.77 -10.00 12.97
C LYS A 7 18.39 -8.63 12.62
N ASN A 8 19.31 -8.61 11.68
CA ASN A 8 19.96 -7.38 11.24
C ASN A 8 19.27 -6.83 10.00
N TYR A 9 18.60 -5.70 10.15
CA TYR A 9 17.86 -5.02 9.09
C TYR A 9 18.74 -4.65 7.88
N ALA A 10 19.96 -4.15 8.14
CA ALA A 10 20.88 -3.76 7.08
C ALA A 10 21.40 -4.97 6.26
N GLU A 11 21.53 -6.13 6.88
CA GLU A 11 21.88 -7.38 6.15
C GLU A 11 20.76 -7.77 5.19
N VAL A 12 19.49 -7.60 5.59
CA VAL A 12 18.35 -7.87 4.71
C VAL A 12 18.38 -6.93 3.50
N LEU A 13 18.54 -5.62 3.73
CA LEU A 13 18.63 -4.63 2.64
C LEU A 13 19.76 -4.99 1.64
N ASN A 14 20.94 -5.35 2.15
CA ASN A 14 22.05 -5.74 1.29
C ASN A 14 21.76 -7.03 0.50
N SER A 15 21.06 -7.99 1.10
CA SER A 15 20.68 -9.24 0.43
C SER A 15 19.65 -9.02 -0.67
N LEU A 16 18.80 -7.98 -0.54
CA LEU A 16 17.74 -7.66 -1.49
C LEU A 16 18.14 -6.66 -2.58
N LYS A 17 19.35 -6.12 -2.56
CA LYS A 17 19.78 -5.00 -3.45
C LYS A 17 19.61 -5.25 -4.96
N TYR A 18 19.52 -6.51 -5.40
CA TYR A 18 19.28 -6.89 -6.80
C TYR A 18 17.89 -7.51 -7.02
N ARG A 19 17.01 -7.45 -6.03
CA ARG A 19 15.63 -7.97 -6.05
C ARG A 19 14.66 -6.81 -5.83
N ALA A 20 14.48 -5.98 -6.87
CA ALA A 20 13.81 -4.69 -6.76
C ALA A 20 12.42 -4.77 -6.09
N SER A 21 11.54 -5.68 -6.54
CA SER A 21 10.18 -5.82 -5.97
C SER A 21 10.17 -6.31 -4.51
N ASP A 22 11.10 -7.20 -4.14
CA ASP A 22 11.22 -7.67 -2.77
C ASP A 22 11.81 -6.59 -1.86
N LEU A 23 12.82 -5.85 -2.35
CA LEU A 23 13.38 -4.71 -1.62
C LEU A 23 12.31 -3.65 -1.37
N GLU A 24 11.55 -3.30 -2.39
CA GLU A 24 10.47 -2.33 -2.29
C GLU A 24 9.38 -2.80 -1.31
N THR A 25 8.96 -4.06 -1.42
CA THR A 25 8.01 -4.65 -0.47
C THR A 25 8.55 -4.62 0.96
N PHE A 26 9.81 -5.03 1.15
CA PHE A 26 10.44 -5.04 2.47
C PHE A 26 10.50 -3.64 3.07
N THR A 27 11.01 -2.64 2.34
CA THR A 27 11.10 -1.26 2.84
C THR A 27 9.74 -0.61 3.08
N THR A 28 8.71 -1.03 2.35
CA THR A 28 7.35 -0.52 2.53
C THR A 28 6.68 -1.09 3.79
N TYR A 29 6.85 -2.39 4.07
CA TYR A 29 6.09 -3.08 5.11
C TYR A 29 6.89 -3.45 6.37
N ALA A 30 8.22 -3.24 6.38
CA ALA A 30 9.09 -3.54 7.51
C ALA A 30 9.74 -2.27 8.07
N PRO A 31 9.11 -1.55 9.01
CA PRO A 31 9.78 -0.44 9.70
C PRO A 31 10.93 -0.98 10.56
N GLU A 32 12.12 -0.39 10.42
CA GLU A 32 13.34 -0.86 11.10
C GLU A 32 13.15 -0.98 12.61
N GLN A 33 12.45 0.00 13.22
CA GLN A 33 12.20 0.06 14.68
C GLN A 33 11.29 -1.08 15.18
N ARG A 34 10.55 -1.74 14.29
CA ARG A 34 9.62 -2.83 14.60
C ARG A 34 10.03 -4.16 13.99
N PHE A 35 11.13 -4.17 13.27
CA PHE A 35 11.66 -5.36 12.62
C PHE A 35 12.07 -6.41 13.66
N ILE A 36 11.60 -7.64 13.48
CA ILE A 36 11.91 -8.75 14.39
C ILE A 36 12.97 -9.64 13.76
N THR A 37 12.71 -10.17 12.58
CA THR A 37 13.60 -11.08 11.87
C THR A 37 13.23 -11.23 10.41
N ALA A 38 14.18 -11.65 9.59
CA ALA A 38 13.94 -12.10 8.23
C ALA A 38 14.66 -13.39 7.92
N HIS A 39 14.16 -14.09 6.92
CA HIS A 39 14.78 -15.25 6.29
C HIS A 39 14.88 -14.99 4.80
N VAL A 40 16.09 -14.95 4.27
CA VAL A 40 16.38 -14.60 2.86
C VAL A 40 17.19 -15.72 2.22
N ASN A 41 16.80 -16.13 1.02
CA ASN A 41 17.60 -16.92 0.10
C ASN A 41 17.39 -16.41 -1.33
N ASP A 42 17.93 -17.08 -2.34
CA ASP A 42 17.92 -16.59 -3.73
C ASP A 42 16.51 -16.42 -4.30
N GLU A 43 15.52 -17.22 -3.87
CA GLU A 43 14.16 -17.25 -4.42
C GLU A 43 13.09 -16.74 -3.44
N ASN A 44 13.41 -16.61 -2.15
CA ASN A 44 12.42 -16.36 -1.13
C ASN A 44 12.85 -15.25 -0.16
N LEU A 45 11.87 -14.51 0.30
CA LEU A 45 11.97 -13.54 1.38
C LEU A 45 10.84 -13.79 2.38
N SER A 46 11.17 -13.93 3.66
CA SER A 46 10.18 -13.85 4.73
C SER A 46 10.68 -12.87 5.78
N PHE A 47 9.77 -12.05 6.31
CA PHE A 47 10.11 -11.14 7.39
C PHE A 47 8.93 -10.97 8.35
N SER A 48 9.23 -10.56 9.56
CA SER A 48 8.21 -10.25 10.57
C SER A 48 8.51 -8.95 11.30
N VAL A 49 7.45 -8.26 11.69
CA VAL A 49 7.47 -6.98 12.40
C VAL A 49 6.48 -7.02 13.56
N ALA A 50 6.78 -6.27 14.62
CA ALA A 50 5.85 -6.07 15.73
C ALA A 50 4.91 -4.90 15.45
N ASP A 51 3.60 -5.08 15.69
CA ASP A 51 2.64 -3.99 15.70
C ASP A 51 2.60 -3.29 17.07
N GLU A 52 1.90 -2.17 17.15
CA GLU A 52 1.80 -1.39 18.39
C GLU A 52 1.07 -2.11 19.51
N ASP A 53 0.10 -2.94 19.14
CA ASP A 53 -0.67 -3.76 20.08
C ASP A 53 0.07 -5.02 20.54
N GLY A 54 1.33 -5.21 20.10
CA GLY A 54 2.16 -6.37 20.38
C GLY A 54 1.90 -7.56 19.48
N SER A 55 0.94 -7.50 18.55
CA SER A 55 0.73 -8.54 17.56
C SER A 55 1.88 -8.56 16.53
N VAL A 56 2.08 -9.70 15.90
CA VAL A 56 3.14 -9.90 14.90
C VAL A 56 2.51 -10.00 13.51
N PHE A 57 2.97 -9.13 12.62
CA PHE A 57 2.69 -9.23 11.20
C PHE A 57 3.89 -9.85 10.48
N ALA A 58 3.65 -10.79 9.57
CA ALA A 58 4.68 -11.35 8.72
C ALA A 58 4.31 -11.29 7.24
N MET A 59 5.33 -11.21 6.41
CA MET A 59 5.21 -11.41 4.97
C MET A 59 6.10 -12.56 4.51
N ALA A 60 5.62 -13.30 3.50
CA ALA A 60 6.35 -14.43 2.92
C ALA A 60 6.20 -14.39 1.40
N LEU A 61 7.30 -14.14 0.70
CA LEU A 61 7.38 -13.91 -0.73
C LEU A 61 8.25 -14.97 -1.41
N GLY A 62 7.91 -15.34 -2.63
CA GLY A 62 8.67 -16.26 -3.45
C GLY A 62 7.95 -17.59 -3.67
N LYS A 63 8.70 -18.61 -4.02
CA LYS A 63 8.15 -19.91 -4.45
C LYS A 63 7.81 -20.82 -3.27
N ASP A 64 8.70 -20.88 -2.28
CA ASP A 64 8.58 -21.75 -1.09
C ASP A 64 9.22 -21.09 0.13
N PRO A 65 8.70 -19.92 0.57
CA PRO A 65 9.23 -19.18 1.70
C PRO A 65 8.87 -19.86 3.04
N ILE A 66 9.70 -19.65 4.04
CA ILE A 66 9.38 -20.03 5.41
C ILE A 66 8.30 -19.11 5.96
N ILE A 67 7.22 -19.66 6.50
CA ILE A 67 6.22 -18.85 7.21
C ILE A 67 6.71 -18.66 8.65
N LEU A 68 7.07 -17.43 8.98
CA LEU A 68 7.50 -17.03 10.32
C LEU A 68 6.29 -17.03 11.29
N PRO A 69 6.51 -17.24 12.60
CA PRO A 69 5.46 -17.12 13.61
C PRO A 69 4.83 -15.73 13.56
N CYS A 70 3.51 -15.65 13.44
CA CYS A 70 2.77 -14.37 13.33
C CYS A 70 1.29 -14.55 13.64
N ASP A 71 0.62 -13.44 13.95
CA ASP A 71 -0.83 -13.33 14.13
C ASP A 71 -1.53 -12.97 12.81
N ARG A 72 -0.84 -12.17 11.98
CA ARG A 72 -1.30 -11.79 10.64
C ARG A 72 -0.20 -12.06 9.62
N LEU A 73 -0.60 -12.60 8.48
CA LEU A 73 0.29 -13.03 7.42
C LEU A 73 -0.16 -12.48 6.07
N SER A 74 0.77 -11.98 5.27
CA SER A 74 0.56 -11.77 3.83
C SER A 74 1.59 -12.57 3.05
N THR A 75 1.13 -13.27 2.00
CA THR A 75 2.02 -14.06 1.14
C THR A 75 1.78 -13.70 -0.32
N THR A 76 2.79 -13.91 -1.18
CA THR A 76 2.53 -13.96 -2.62
C THR A 76 1.58 -15.13 -2.94
N LEU A 77 0.82 -15.02 -4.05
CA LEU A 77 -0.34 -15.89 -4.31
C LEU A 77 -0.02 -17.39 -4.35
N ASN A 78 1.19 -17.78 -4.74
CA ASN A 78 1.55 -19.19 -4.92
C ASN A 78 2.06 -19.89 -3.64
N VAL A 79 2.15 -19.16 -2.53
CA VAL A 79 2.65 -19.70 -1.26
C VAL A 79 1.57 -20.57 -0.61
N LYS A 80 1.95 -21.79 -0.24
CA LYS A 80 1.07 -22.71 0.49
C LYS A 80 0.97 -22.30 1.96
N VAL A 81 -0.24 -22.01 2.42
CA VAL A 81 -0.53 -21.65 3.81
C VAL A 81 -1.36 -22.75 4.47
N ASP A 82 -1.00 -23.09 5.70
CA ASP A 82 -1.78 -24.06 6.50
C ASP A 82 -3.12 -23.44 6.94
N LEU A 83 -4.19 -23.81 6.24
CA LEU A 83 -5.54 -23.34 6.51
C LEU A 83 -6.15 -23.93 7.80
N ALA A 84 -5.52 -24.91 8.45
CA ALA A 84 -5.92 -25.33 9.80
C ALA A 84 -5.52 -24.26 10.83
N LYS A 85 -4.41 -23.57 10.60
CA LYS A 85 -3.87 -22.52 11.47
C LYS A 85 -4.34 -21.12 11.09
N TYR A 86 -4.53 -20.83 9.81
CA TYR A 86 -4.83 -19.50 9.30
C TYR A 86 -6.17 -19.43 8.57
N ILE A 87 -6.84 -18.29 8.65
CA ILE A 87 -8.05 -17.96 7.89
C ILE A 87 -7.68 -16.93 6.81
N HIS A 88 -7.96 -17.25 5.55
CA HIS A 88 -7.85 -16.28 4.47
C HIS A 88 -8.79 -15.08 4.71
N ARG A 89 -8.29 -13.88 4.48
CA ARG A 89 -9.02 -12.62 4.65
C ARG A 89 -9.33 -11.96 3.31
N VAL A 90 -8.31 -11.67 2.53
CA VAL A 90 -8.44 -10.90 1.29
C VAL A 90 -7.23 -11.09 0.40
N ASN A 91 -7.43 -10.98 -0.92
CA ASN A 91 -6.36 -10.78 -1.89
C ASN A 91 -6.23 -9.31 -2.23
N TRP A 92 -5.01 -8.82 -2.34
CA TRP A 92 -4.71 -7.43 -2.66
C TRP A 92 -3.40 -7.32 -3.43
N ASP A 93 -3.27 -6.25 -4.20
CA ASP A 93 -2.13 -5.99 -5.05
C ASP A 93 -1.42 -4.72 -4.57
N PHE A 94 -0.10 -4.75 -4.62
CA PHE A 94 0.77 -3.62 -4.33
C PHE A 94 1.27 -3.01 -5.63
N TYR A 95 1.00 -1.73 -5.80
CA TYR A 95 1.44 -0.92 -6.93
C TYR A 95 2.31 0.23 -6.45
N SER A 96 3.25 0.68 -7.31
CA SER A 96 4.05 1.87 -7.05
C SER A 96 4.35 2.66 -8.32
N ILE A 97 4.82 3.90 -8.14
CA ILE A 97 5.19 4.81 -9.21
C ILE A 97 6.25 5.80 -8.74
N ASP A 98 7.19 6.14 -9.65
CA ASP A 98 8.09 7.28 -9.48
C ASP A 98 7.39 8.57 -9.92
N THR A 99 7.61 9.65 -9.18
CA THR A 99 6.84 10.90 -9.35
C THR A 99 7.55 11.95 -10.19
N ASP A 100 8.78 11.73 -10.61
CA ASP A 100 9.63 12.72 -11.29
C ASP A 100 9.00 13.29 -12.58
N SER A 101 8.18 12.52 -13.28
CA SER A 101 7.48 12.95 -14.50
C SER A 101 6.28 13.85 -14.23
N PHE A 102 5.85 14.04 -12.97
CA PHE A 102 4.63 14.77 -12.62
C PHE A 102 4.86 16.21 -12.13
N ILE A 103 6.09 16.71 -12.14
CA ILE A 103 6.48 18.01 -11.57
C ILE A 103 5.70 19.19 -12.19
N SER A 104 5.31 19.12 -13.46
CA SER A 104 4.68 20.21 -14.22
C SER A 104 3.15 20.11 -14.37
N GLY A 105 2.50 19.17 -13.72
CA GLY A 105 1.07 18.93 -13.83
C GLY A 105 0.21 19.87 -12.97
N LYS A 106 -1.11 19.71 -13.08
CA LYS A 106 -2.08 20.35 -12.18
C LYS A 106 -2.08 19.63 -10.84
N LYS A 107 -2.01 20.38 -9.73
CA LYS A 107 -2.09 19.85 -8.37
C LYS A 107 -3.53 19.51 -7.98
N ALA A 108 -3.69 18.55 -7.09
CA ALA A 108 -4.97 18.26 -6.49
C ALA A 108 -5.45 19.43 -5.61
N GLU A 109 -6.76 19.64 -5.58
CA GLU A 109 -7.39 20.49 -4.57
C GLU A 109 -7.22 19.84 -3.19
N ILE A 110 -6.77 20.63 -2.21
CA ILE A 110 -6.61 20.15 -0.84
C ILE A 110 -7.97 20.23 -0.11
N CYS A 111 -8.44 19.09 0.35
CA CYS A 111 -9.68 18.99 1.13
C CYS A 111 -9.35 19.06 2.63
N THR A 112 -9.94 20.04 3.33
CA THR A 112 -9.77 20.25 4.78
C THR A 112 -11.04 19.97 5.58
N ASP A 113 -12.19 19.86 4.92
CA ASP A 113 -13.45 19.51 5.58
C ASP A 113 -13.54 17.99 5.79
N GLU A 114 -13.15 17.56 7.00
CA GLU A 114 -13.16 16.16 7.39
C GLU A 114 -14.56 15.54 7.40
N SER A 115 -15.60 16.35 7.62
CA SER A 115 -16.97 15.85 7.64
C SER A 115 -17.43 15.47 6.23
N GLU A 116 -17.08 16.29 5.24
CA GLU A 116 -17.39 16.05 3.83
C GLU A 116 -16.64 14.81 3.29
N ILE A 117 -15.36 14.69 3.64
CA ILE A 117 -14.56 13.51 3.32
C ILE A 117 -15.19 12.26 3.94
N THR A 118 -15.57 12.33 5.22
CA THR A 118 -16.18 11.22 5.95
C THR A 118 -17.50 10.79 5.31
N VAL A 119 -18.35 11.73 4.89
CA VAL A 119 -19.61 11.44 4.21
C VAL A 119 -19.36 10.70 2.91
N LEU A 120 -18.42 11.18 2.08
CA LEU A 120 -18.07 10.54 0.82
C LEU A 120 -17.55 9.10 1.04
N LEU A 121 -16.62 8.90 1.97
CA LEU A 121 -16.06 7.58 2.26
C LEU A 121 -17.13 6.62 2.81
N LYS A 122 -17.95 7.05 3.76
CA LYS A 122 -19.04 6.22 4.32
C LYS A 122 -20.07 5.82 3.27
N GLY A 123 -20.37 6.71 2.33
CA GLY A 123 -21.33 6.44 1.25
C GLY A 123 -20.77 5.51 0.17
N HIS A 124 -19.49 5.66 -0.21
CA HIS A 124 -19.00 5.12 -1.46
C HIS A 124 -17.74 4.25 -1.35
N ALA A 125 -17.07 4.21 -0.18
CA ALA A 125 -15.85 3.44 0.06
C ALA A 125 -15.71 2.98 1.53
N ARG A 126 -16.70 2.26 2.04
CA ARG A 126 -16.79 1.84 3.47
C ARG A 126 -15.61 0.98 3.96
N LYS A 127 -14.87 0.35 3.04
CA LYS A 127 -13.67 -0.45 3.34
C LYS A 127 -12.38 0.39 3.29
N SER A 128 -12.47 1.71 3.32
CA SER A 128 -11.31 2.59 3.36
C SER A 128 -10.43 2.29 4.56
N SER A 129 -9.12 2.21 4.33
CA SER A 129 -8.12 1.90 5.37
C SER A 129 -7.74 3.12 6.21
N VAL A 130 -7.89 4.33 5.66
CA VAL A 130 -7.54 5.59 6.30
C VAL A 130 -8.78 6.49 6.34
N TRP A 131 -8.96 7.20 7.44
CA TRP A 131 -10.08 8.09 7.69
C TRP A 131 -9.58 9.47 8.17
N PRO A 132 -10.38 10.55 8.05
CA PRO A 132 -10.05 11.82 8.67
C PRO A 132 -9.71 11.68 10.16
N GLY A 133 -8.75 12.47 10.63
CA GLY A 133 -8.20 12.36 12.00
C GLY A 133 -7.05 11.36 12.15
N ASN A 134 -6.67 10.60 11.11
CA ASN A 134 -5.48 9.76 11.14
C ASN A 134 -4.21 10.63 11.04
N ASP A 135 -3.28 10.47 11.98
CA ASP A 135 -2.07 11.28 12.14
C ASP A 135 -0.97 11.02 11.08
N GLU A 136 -1.05 9.92 10.36
CA GLU A 136 -0.17 9.61 9.23
C GLU A 136 -0.54 10.37 7.94
N VAL A 137 -1.72 11.01 7.89
CA VAL A 137 -2.19 11.73 6.71
C VAL A 137 -1.39 13.02 6.50
N ILE A 138 -0.73 13.14 5.35
CA ILE A 138 -0.06 14.35 4.88
C ILE A 138 -1.08 15.36 4.34
N LEU A 139 -2.00 14.84 3.49
CA LEU A 139 -3.07 15.65 2.89
C LEU A 139 -4.21 14.74 2.37
N TRP A 140 -5.39 15.35 2.23
CA TRP A 140 -6.49 14.83 1.43
C TRP A 140 -6.57 15.63 0.14
N GLY A 141 -6.46 14.94 -1.01
CA GLY A 141 -6.73 15.52 -2.33
C GLY A 141 -8.18 15.26 -2.74
N GLY A 142 -8.80 16.19 -3.44
CA GLY A 142 -10.19 16.06 -3.87
C GLY A 142 -10.50 16.62 -5.24
N LYS A 143 -11.66 16.24 -5.75
CA LYS A 143 -12.29 16.83 -6.94
C LYS A 143 -13.74 17.16 -6.65
N ARG A 144 -14.16 18.36 -7.11
CA ARG A 144 -15.52 18.85 -6.95
C ARG A 144 -16.22 19.01 -8.30
N ILE A 145 -17.52 18.84 -8.29
CA ILE A 145 -18.44 19.20 -9.38
C ILE A 145 -19.58 19.97 -8.74
N ASP A 146 -19.86 21.17 -9.23
CA ASP A 146 -20.90 22.09 -8.71
C ASP A 146 -20.79 22.31 -7.19
N GLY A 147 -19.56 22.41 -6.69
CA GLY A 147 -19.25 22.61 -5.26
C GLY A 147 -19.28 21.34 -4.40
N GLN A 148 -19.84 20.24 -4.88
CA GLN A 148 -19.89 18.95 -4.15
C GLN A 148 -18.58 18.18 -4.30
N LEU A 149 -18.05 17.64 -3.20
CA LEU A 149 -16.90 16.72 -3.23
C LEU A 149 -17.34 15.39 -3.85
N ILE A 150 -16.75 15.05 -5.01
CA ILE A 150 -17.13 13.88 -5.80
C ILE A 150 -16.07 12.79 -5.75
N SER A 151 -14.82 13.15 -5.61
CA SER A 151 -13.73 12.19 -5.47
C SER A 151 -12.72 12.66 -4.44
N VAL A 152 -12.15 11.74 -3.67
CA VAL A 152 -11.17 12.04 -2.61
C VAL A 152 -10.12 10.95 -2.56
N GLY A 153 -8.91 11.29 -2.09
CA GLY A 153 -7.84 10.35 -1.78
C GLY A 153 -6.92 10.91 -0.72
N ALA A 154 -6.38 10.06 0.14
CA ALA A 154 -5.38 10.41 1.12
C ALA A 154 -3.97 10.16 0.59
N LEU A 155 -3.05 11.07 0.90
CA LEU A 155 -1.62 10.84 0.88
C LEU A 155 -1.18 10.62 2.33
N VAL A 156 -0.57 9.48 2.62
CA VAL A 156 -0.14 9.11 3.97
C VAL A 156 1.35 8.83 3.99
N LYS A 157 2.00 9.12 5.11
CA LYS A 157 3.38 8.71 5.37
C LYS A 157 3.38 7.66 6.47
N TRP A 158 3.62 6.42 6.08
CA TRP A 158 3.72 5.32 7.03
C TRP A 158 4.96 5.44 7.92
N ARG A 159 4.95 4.73 9.02
CA ARG A 159 6.08 4.71 9.98
C ARG A 159 7.37 4.13 9.41
N THR A 160 7.29 3.40 8.30
CA THR A 160 8.44 3.00 7.48
C THR A 160 9.14 4.18 6.80
N GLY A 161 8.50 5.35 6.79
CA GLY A 161 8.91 6.51 6.00
C GLY A 161 8.36 6.50 4.58
N GLN A 162 7.79 5.39 4.14
CA GLN A 162 7.19 5.26 2.80
C GLN A 162 5.90 6.08 2.68
N VAL A 163 5.74 6.68 1.52
CA VAL A 163 4.55 7.48 1.21
C VAL A 163 3.60 6.66 0.35
N MET A 164 2.34 6.64 0.74
CA MET A 164 1.31 5.81 0.13
C MET A 164 0.07 6.62 -0.21
N PHE A 165 -0.61 6.24 -1.29
CA PHE A 165 -2.00 6.63 -1.49
C PHE A 165 -2.92 5.65 -0.78
N ALA A 166 -3.93 6.18 -0.12
CA ALA A 166 -4.95 5.42 0.59
C ALA A 166 -6.33 6.02 0.38
N SER A 167 -7.37 5.23 0.63
CA SER A 167 -8.78 5.69 0.68
C SER A 167 -9.22 6.49 -0.55
N ILE A 168 -8.75 6.09 -1.75
CA ILE A 168 -9.19 6.71 -3.00
C ILE A 168 -10.62 6.29 -3.28
N ALA A 169 -11.52 7.26 -3.31
CA ALA A 169 -12.96 7.05 -3.48
C ALA A 169 -13.55 8.01 -4.50
N THR A 170 -14.55 7.53 -5.25
CA THR A 170 -15.38 8.36 -6.14
C THR A 170 -16.84 8.01 -5.88
N HIS A 171 -17.66 9.08 -5.79
CA HIS A 171 -19.11 8.99 -5.65
C HIS A 171 -19.69 8.06 -6.73
N THR A 172 -20.56 7.12 -6.36
CA THR A 172 -21.05 6.05 -7.25
C THR A 172 -21.63 6.57 -8.55
N ASP A 173 -22.43 7.64 -8.50
CA ASP A 173 -23.11 8.24 -9.68
C ASP A 173 -22.14 8.93 -10.66
N TYR A 174 -20.91 9.15 -10.23
CA TYR A 174 -19.86 9.79 -11.03
C TYR A 174 -18.74 8.84 -11.47
N ARG A 175 -18.87 7.54 -11.17
CA ARG A 175 -17.90 6.51 -11.61
C ARG A 175 -17.91 6.34 -13.13
N GLY A 176 -16.83 5.79 -13.66
CA GLY A 176 -16.69 5.56 -15.12
C GLY A 176 -16.35 6.80 -15.93
N ARG A 177 -16.19 7.98 -15.30
CA ARG A 177 -15.90 9.27 -15.96
C ARG A 177 -14.42 9.68 -15.86
N GLY A 178 -13.52 8.79 -15.42
CA GLY A 178 -12.08 9.08 -15.29
C GLY A 178 -11.67 9.87 -14.06
N LEU A 179 -12.61 10.29 -13.19
CA LEU A 179 -12.33 11.19 -12.05
C LEU A 179 -11.29 10.66 -11.06
N ALA A 180 -11.29 9.35 -10.78
CA ALA A 180 -10.26 8.76 -9.93
C ALA A 180 -8.86 8.84 -10.58
N GLN A 181 -8.76 8.59 -11.88
CA GLN A 181 -7.52 8.71 -12.64
C GLN A 181 -7.01 10.15 -12.62
N GLU A 182 -7.87 11.13 -12.89
CA GLU A 182 -7.53 12.55 -12.84
C GLU A 182 -7.07 12.97 -11.45
N LEU A 183 -7.82 12.58 -10.39
CA LEU A 183 -7.45 12.88 -9.00
C LEU A 183 -6.07 12.33 -8.66
N VAL A 184 -5.80 11.05 -8.98
CA VAL A 184 -4.51 10.41 -8.70
C VAL A 184 -3.38 11.12 -9.44
N THR A 185 -3.58 11.51 -10.71
CA THR A 185 -2.59 12.28 -11.48
C THR A 185 -2.31 13.64 -10.83
N GLU A 186 -3.35 14.37 -10.42
CA GLU A 186 -3.21 15.66 -9.73
C GLU A 186 -2.55 15.51 -8.35
N MET A 187 -2.84 14.42 -7.63
CA MET A 187 -2.18 14.09 -6.37
C MET A 187 -0.69 13.76 -6.58
N LEU A 188 -0.32 13.01 -7.63
CA LEU A 188 1.08 12.75 -7.98
C LEU A 188 1.84 14.05 -8.25
N THR A 189 1.21 15.02 -8.93
CA THR A 189 1.81 16.35 -9.10
C THR A 189 2.03 17.04 -7.75
N SER A 190 1.08 16.96 -6.83
CA SER A 190 1.24 17.53 -5.49
C SER A 190 2.39 16.85 -4.73
N VAL A 191 2.52 15.54 -4.83
CA VAL A 191 3.58 14.72 -4.23
C VAL A 191 4.96 15.08 -4.79
N ALA A 192 5.09 15.18 -6.11
CA ALA A 192 6.34 15.55 -6.78
C ALA A 192 6.83 16.94 -6.34
N VAL A 193 5.90 17.91 -6.21
CA VAL A 193 6.22 19.26 -5.71
C VAL A 193 6.66 19.25 -4.24
N LEU A 194 6.21 18.29 -3.44
CA LEU A 194 6.70 18.08 -2.06
C LEU A 194 8.10 17.44 -2.00
N GLY A 195 8.70 17.11 -3.15
CA GLY A 195 10.01 16.45 -3.24
C GLY A 195 9.97 14.96 -2.90
N ILE A 196 8.80 14.35 -2.94
CA ILE A 196 8.63 12.91 -2.71
C ILE A 196 8.76 12.22 -4.07
N SER A 197 9.79 11.41 -4.24
CA SER A 197 10.14 10.79 -5.53
C SER A 197 9.40 9.49 -5.83
N HIS A 198 8.76 8.88 -4.82
CA HIS A 198 8.15 7.56 -4.96
C HIS A 198 6.88 7.43 -4.12
N VAL A 199 5.85 6.80 -4.67
CA VAL A 199 4.56 6.57 -4.00
C VAL A 199 4.04 5.17 -4.30
N GLY A 200 3.58 4.48 -3.25
CA GLY A 200 2.90 3.19 -3.37
C GLY A 200 1.38 3.29 -3.14
N LEU A 201 0.68 2.22 -3.43
CA LEU A 201 -0.70 1.99 -3.02
C LEU A 201 -1.02 0.49 -2.93
N GLY A 202 -1.94 0.14 -2.03
CA GLY A 202 -2.55 -1.17 -1.98
C GLY A 202 -3.98 -1.13 -2.54
N VAL A 203 -4.37 -2.15 -3.29
CA VAL A 203 -5.72 -2.26 -3.84
C VAL A 203 -6.25 -3.69 -3.72
N PHE A 204 -7.52 -3.86 -3.37
CA PHE A 204 -8.16 -5.19 -3.37
C PHE A 204 -8.08 -5.82 -4.76
N ALA A 205 -7.68 -7.07 -4.86
CA ALA A 205 -7.45 -7.77 -6.13
C ALA A 205 -8.71 -7.81 -7.02
N GLU A 206 -9.90 -7.88 -6.41
CA GLU A 206 -11.18 -7.82 -7.13
C GLU A 206 -11.53 -6.44 -7.68
N ASN A 207 -10.84 -5.37 -7.27
CA ASN A 207 -11.14 -4.01 -7.72
C ASN A 207 -10.51 -3.69 -9.08
N ALA A 208 -10.93 -4.42 -10.11
CA ALA A 208 -10.41 -4.27 -11.47
C ALA A 208 -10.57 -2.84 -12.04
N SER A 209 -11.56 -2.08 -11.57
CA SER A 209 -11.75 -0.68 -11.99
C SER A 209 -10.65 0.24 -11.49
N ALA A 210 -10.29 0.12 -10.20
CA ALA A 210 -9.21 0.89 -9.61
C ALA A 210 -7.85 0.49 -10.21
N LYS A 211 -7.57 -0.81 -10.34
CA LYS A 211 -6.34 -1.32 -10.97
C LYS A 211 -6.12 -0.70 -12.35
N ARG A 212 -7.13 -0.77 -13.24
CA ARG A 212 -7.05 -0.13 -14.56
C ARG A 212 -6.84 1.39 -14.52
N ALA A 213 -7.40 2.08 -13.51
CA ALA A 213 -7.17 3.51 -13.36
C ALA A 213 -5.72 3.81 -12.97
N TYR A 214 -5.14 3.03 -12.05
CA TYR A 214 -3.75 3.19 -11.61
C TYR A 214 -2.75 2.84 -12.72
N GLU A 215 -2.95 1.73 -13.42
CA GLU A 215 -2.14 1.33 -14.60
C GLU A 215 -2.13 2.39 -15.68
N LYS A 216 -3.30 3.02 -15.98
CA LYS A 216 -3.38 4.12 -16.94
C LYS A 216 -2.63 5.39 -16.51
N VAL A 217 -2.48 5.62 -15.22
CA VAL A 217 -1.66 6.72 -14.68
C VAL A 217 -0.18 6.40 -14.76
N GLY A 218 0.19 5.11 -14.85
CA GLY A 218 1.57 4.63 -14.95
C GLY A 218 2.07 3.87 -13.72
N PHE A 219 1.20 3.53 -12.78
CA PHE A 219 1.59 2.65 -11.66
C PHE A 219 1.97 1.26 -12.16
N ASN A 220 3.04 0.73 -11.62
CA ASN A 220 3.51 -0.63 -11.87
C ASN A 220 3.03 -1.58 -10.78
N LEU A 221 2.57 -2.76 -11.16
CA LEU A 221 2.29 -3.85 -10.24
C LEU A 221 3.63 -4.39 -9.69
N ILE A 222 3.79 -4.37 -8.37
CA ILE A 222 4.99 -4.84 -7.69
C ILE A 222 4.80 -6.28 -7.21
N ASN A 223 3.72 -6.54 -6.48
CA ASN A 223 3.38 -7.86 -5.99
C ASN A 223 1.86 -8.05 -5.84
N GLU A 224 1.43 -9.31 -5.94
CA GLU A 224 0.07 -9.75 -5.63
C GLU A 224 0.09 -10.59 -4.36
N PHE A 225 -0.81 -10.29 -3.42
CA PHE A 225 -0.81 -10.88 -2.10
C PHE A 225 -2.13 -11.55 -1.71
N SER A 226 -2.02 -12.61 -0.91
CA SER A 226 -3.10 -13.16 -0.09
C SER A 226 -2.83 -12.87 1.38
N SER A 227 -3.80 -12.29 2.08
CA SER A 227 -3.69 -11.99 3.52
C SER A 227 -4.50 -12.97 4.35
N TYR A 228 -3.94 -13.30 5.51
CA TYR A 228 -4.48 -14.28 6.46
C TYR A 228 -4.40 -13.73 7.88
N ALA A 229 -5.26 -14.25 8.76
CA ALA A 229 -5.14 -14.09 10.20
C ALA A 229 -5.11 -15.46 10.88
N ILE A 230 -4.46 -15.55 12.03
CA ILE A 230 -4.50 -16.76 12.88
C ILE A 230 -5.96 -17.05 13.30
N ARG A 231 -6.30 -18.33 13.50
CA ARG A 231 -7.63 -18.79 13.96
C ARG A 231 -7.85 -18.50 15.44
#